data_14af2919cf7b0ac4c1eba02e22dbfe8b
#
_entry.id   14af2919cf7b0ac4c1eba02e22dbfe8b
#
_cell.length_a   1.000
_cell.length_b   1.000
_cell.length_c   1.000
_cell.angle_alpha   90.00
_cell.angle_beta   90.00
_cell.angle_gamma   90.00
#
_symmetry.space_group_name_H-M   'P 1'
#
loop_
_entity.id
_entity.type
_entity.pdbx_description
1 polymer ?
#
loop_
_entity_poly.entity_id
_entity_poly.type
_entity_poly.pdbx_seq_one_letter_code
_entity_poly.pdbx_strand_id
1 'polypeptide(L)'
;MRKSLLLGLIISTGYSQTVIGEGMMGNELLEFVVENYKPAEVLSWEHAKDTLYSVIDLQENSQLSCVYTGYTITLNTGVDPSTDADSQGINAEHTYPQSMGADNEPMKSDMHHLYPVRAAVNSSRNNAPYYDIDDNKTDVWFHLDYDQSNIPTENIDSYSEKENDTPDKFEPREDHKGNAARSVFYFYAMYQDSASYIFFTLQKNTMKKWHYVDIVDMSEYDRSF
;
A
#
# COMPACT_ATOMS: atom_id res chain seq x y z
N MET A 1 -14.95 31.43 46.54
CA MET A 1 -14.81 30.29 45.61
C MET A 1 -13.82 30.67 44.54
N ARG A 2 -12.59 30.14 44.57
CA ARG A 2 -11.55 30.35 43.56
C ARG A 2 -11.75 29.30 42.48
N LYS A 3 -12.07 29.72 41.25
CA LYS A 3 -12.09 28.83 40.09
C LYS A 3 -10.65 28.65 39.60
N SER A 4 -10.08 27.47 39.78
CA SER A 4 -8.81 27.07 39.16
C SER A 4 -9.06 26.79 37.70
N LEU A 5 -8.46 27.57 36.81
CA LEU A 5 -8.42 27.33 35.36
C LEU A 5 -7.30 26.33 35.13
N LEU A 6 -7.66 25.10 34.74
CA LEU A 6 -6.69 24.09 34.31
C LEU A 6 -6.36 24.41 32.85
N LEU A 7 -5.18 24.97 32.62
CA LEU A 7 -4.64 25.19 31.25
C LEU A 7 -4.05 23.85 30.79
N GLY A 8 -4.78 23.15 29.95
CA GLY A 8 -4.27 21.94 29.30
C GLY A 8 -3.22 22.33 28.26
N LEU A 9 -1.96 21.94 28.50
CA LEU A 9 -0.88 22.09 27.54
C LEU A 9 -1.07 21.03 26.44
N ILE A 10 -1.56 21.42 25.28
CA ILE A 10 -1.58 20.56 24.09
C ILE A 10 -0.14 20.57 23.54
N ILE A 11 0.62 19.52 23.83
CA ILE A 11 1.91 19.28 23.17
C ILE A 11 1.57 18.67 21.80
N SER A 12 1.54 19.49 20.75
CA SER A 12 1.59 19.01 19.39
C SER A 12 3.01 18.52 19.14
N THR A 13 3.22 17.22 19.05
CA THR A 13 4.44 16.65 18.48
C THR A 13 4.43 16.94 16.97
N GLY A 14 4.94 18.10 16.61
CA GLY A 14 5.19 18.42 15.21
C GLY A 14 6.34 17.54 14.70
N TYR A 15 6.06 16.62 13.79
CA TYR A 15 7.11 15.96 13.05
C TYR A 15 7.83 17.01 12.20
N SER A 16 9.14 17.13 12.40
CA SER A 16 9.97 17.99 11.56
C SER A 16 10.12 17.30 10.20
N GLN A 17 9.40 17.77 9.20
CA GLN A 17 9.65 17.36 7.82
C GLN A 17 10.94 18.01 7.34
N THR A 18 11.88 17.19 6.87
CA THR A 18 13.10 17.68 6.22
C THR A 18 12.83 17.80 4.73
N VAL A 19 13.07 18.96 4.17
CA VAL A 19 13.01 19.14 2.70
C VAL A 19 14.21 18.44 2.09
N ILE A 20 13.97 17.47 1.21
CA ILE A 20 15.00 16.80 0.43
C ILE A 20 15.03 17.40 -0.97
N GLY A 21 16.25 17.52 -1.56
CA GLY A 21 16.41 18.08 -2.91
C GLY A 21 15.93 19.53 -3.04
N GLU A 22 16.20 20.40 -2.04
CA GLU A 22 15.75 21.80 -2.05
C GLU A 22 16.20 22.52 -3.32
N GLY A 23 15.23 23.09 -4.03
CA GLY A 23 15.44 23.80 -5.29
C GLY A 23 15.58 22.92 -6.54
N MET A 24 15.68 21.61 -6.38
CA MET A 24 15.74 20.66 -7.51
C MET A 24 14.34 20.41 -8.09
N MET A 25 14.26 20.16 -9.41
CA MET A 25 13.01 19.86 -10.10
C MET A 25 13.22 18.89 -11.26
N GLY A 26 12.15 18.19 -11.68
CA GLY A 26 12.17 17.32 -12.85
C GLY A 26 13.21 16.20 -12.72
N ASN A 27 14.03 16.01 -13.75
CA ASN A 27 15.01 14.93 -13.78
C ASN A 27 16.11 15.09 -12.71
N GLU A 28 16.53 16.31 -12.40
CA GLU A 28 17.54 16.56 -11.36
C GLU A 28 17.08 16.07 -9.99
N LEU A 29 15.83 16.36 -9.61
CA LEU A 29 15.24 15.85 -8.37
C LEU A 29 15.10 14.33 -8.40
N LEU A 30 14.68 13.77 -9.54
CA LEU A 30 14.51 12.33 -9.69
C LEU A 30 15.85 11.59 -9.55
N GLU A 31 16.90 12.03 -10.23
CA GLU A 31 18.26 11.48 -10.13
C GLU A 31 18.77 11.56 -8.69
N PHE A 32 18.58 12.70 -8.03
CA PHE A 32 18.93 12.87 -6.62
C PHE A 32 18.19 11.86 -5.71
N VAL A 33 16.87 11.70 -5.89
CA VAL A 33 16.07 10.77 -5.09
C VAL A 33 16.51 9.33 -5.32
N VAL A 34 16.74 8.93 -6.57
CA VAL A 34 17.22 7.58 -6.90
C VAL A 34 18.60 7.30 -6.30
N GLU A 35 19.54 8.25 -6.42
CA GLU A 35 20.91 8.09 -5.92
C GLU A 35 20.95 7.94 -4.38
N ASN A 36 20.07 8.66 -3.67
CA ASN A 36 20.13 8.74 -2.20
C ASN A 36 19.15 7.81 -1.48
N TYR A 37 18.07 7.35 -2.14
CA TYR A 37 16.99 6.63 -1.47
C TYR A 37 16.61 5.28 -2.13
N LYS A 38 17.17 4.95 -3.29
CA LYS A 38 16.99 3.62 -3.85
C LYS A 38 17.71 2.60 -2.97
N PRO A 39 17.06 1.49 -2.54
CA PRO A 39 17.72 0.45 -1.78
C PRO A 39 18.97 -0.07 -2.49
N ALA A 40 20.10 -0.08 -1.78
CA ALA A 40 21.34 -0.63 -2.30
C ALA A 40 21.28 -2.17 -2.42
N GLU A 41 20.52 -2.80 -1.52
CA GLU A 41 20.29 -4.24 -1.46
C GLU A 41 18.85 -4.51 -1.06
N VAL A 42 18.29 -5.62 -1.52
CA VAL A 42 17.00 -6.16 -1.09
C VAL A 42 17.20 -7.58 -0.54
N LEU A 43 16.29 -8.02 0.30
CA LEU A 43 16.28 -9.40 0.78
C LEU A 43 15.92 -10.36 -0.35
N SER A 44 16.24 -11.64 -0.21
CA SER A 44 15.66 -12.65 -1.10
C SER A 44 14.14 -12.68 -0.97
N TRP A 45 13.44 -13.10 -2.00
CA TRP A 45 11.97 -13.12 -2.02
C TRP A 45 11.34 -13.78 -0.78
N GLU A 46 11.85 -14.94 -0.35
CA GLU A 46 11.34 -15.60 0.84
C GLU A 46 11.56 -14.77 2.11
N HIS A 47 12.79 -14.27 2.31
CA HIS A 47 13.10 -13.45 3.48
C HIS A 47 12.37 -12.09 3.45
N ALA A 48 12.11 -11.52 2.29
CA ALA A 48 11.32 -10.29 2.16
C ALA A 48 9.88 -10.51 2.63
N LYS A 49 9.23 -11.63 2.25
CA LYS A 49 7.90 -11.98 2.73
C LYS A 49 7.87 -12.21 4.24
N ASP A 50 8.84 -12.98 4.76
CA ASP A 50 8.91 -13.24 6.19
C ASP A 50 9.10 -11.96 7.00
N THR A 51 9.98 -11.08 6.55
CA THR A 51 10.22 -9.77 7.17
C THR A 51 8.98 -8.87 7.06
N LEU A 52 8.34 -8.84 5.90
CA LEU A 52 7.11 -8.09 5.67
C LEU A 52 6.04 -8.45 6.71
N TYR A 53 5.80 -9.75 6.91
CA TYR A 53 4.71 -10.23 7.76
C TYR A 53 5.05 -10.28 9.25
N SER A 54 6.29 -10.56 9.62
CA SER A 54 6.68 -10.75 11.02
C SER A 54 7.34 -9.53 11.67
N VAL A 55 7.68 -8.49 10.88
CA VAL A 55 8.35 -7.29 11.37
C VAL A 55 7.66 -6.03 10.89
N ILE A 56 7.54 -5.84 9.56
CA ILE A 56 7.10 -4.58 8.96
C ILE A 56 5.60 -4.33 9.20
N ASP A 57 4.75 -5.29 8.83
CA ASP A 57 3.29 -5.18 8.92
C ASP A 57 2.70 -5.96 10.11
N LEU A 58 3.57 -6.48 11.00
CA LEU A 58 3.13 -7.18 12.20
C LEU A 58 2.49 -6.18 13.17
N GLN A 59 1.25 -6.47 13.54
CA GLN A 59 0.50 -5.70 14.52
C GLN A 59 0.60 -6.33 15.93
N GLU A 60 0.03 -5.65 16.92
CA GLU A 60 -0.09 -6.19 18.28
C GLU A 60 -0.77 -7.56 18.28
N ASN A 61 -0.44 -8.38 19.27
CA ASN A 61 -0.96 -9.77 19.41
C ASN A 61 -0.67 -10.67 18.21
N SER A 62 0.44 -10.45 17.50
CA SER A 62 0.86 -11.21 16.32
C SER A 62 -0.17 -11.18 15.18
N GLN A 63 -0.92 -10.11 15.07
CA GLN A 63 -1.91 -9.93 14.00
C GLN A 63 -1.26 -9.43 12.72
N LEU A 64 -1.82 -9.86 11.59
CA LEU A 64 -1.47 -9.41 10.24
C LEU A 64 -2.76 -9.14 9.47
N SER A 65 -2.91 -7.94 8.93
CA SER A 65 -4.15 -7.51 8.27
C SER A 65 -3.94 -7.28 6.78
N CYS A 66 -4.90 -7.74 5.99
CA CYS A 66 -5.02 -7.42 4.57
C CYS A 66 -5.30 -5.93 4.38
N VAL A 67 -4.43 -5.22 3.65
CA VAL A 67 -4.59 -3.78 3.42
C VAL A 67 -5.79 -3.43 2.54
N TYR A 68 -6.30 -4.35 1.74
CA TYR A 68 -7.46 -4.11 0.88
C TYR A 68 -8.82 -4.38 1.54
N THR A 69 -8.87 -5.25 2.53
CA THR A 69 -10.17 -5.66 3.08
C THR A 69 -10.29 -5.58 4.60
N GLY A 70 -9.18 -5.37 5.30
CA GLY A 70 -9.14 -5.44 6.76
C GLY A 70 -9.25 -6.88 7.31
N TYR A 71 -9.27 -7.92 6.45
CA TYR A 71 -9.19 -9.31 6.89
C TYR A 71 -7.92 -9.53 7.71
N THR A 72 -8.06 -10.01 8.92
CA THR A 72 -6.96 -10.12 9.88
C THR A 72 -6.79 -11.56 10.32
N ILE A 73 -5.55 -12.01 10.29
CA ILE A 73 -5.12 -13.33 10.81
C ILE A 73 -4.22 -13.16 12.03
N THR A 74 -3.95 -14.24 12.75
CA THR A 74 -2.95 -14.27 13.81
C THR A 74 -1.85 -15.23 13.41
N LEU A 75 -0.61 -14.76 13.36
CA LEU A 75 0.54 -15.60 13.04
C LEU A 75 0.89 -16.53 14.20
N ASN A 76 1.13 -17.79 13.89
CA ASN A 76 1.44 -18.83 14.86
C ASN A 76 2.93 -18.82 15.23
N THR A 77 3.23 -18.75 16.52
CA THR A 77 4.61 -18.77 17.00
C THR A 77 5.33 -20.05 16.59
N GLY A 78 6.50 -19.90 16.01
CA GLY A 78 7.36 -21.03 15.60
C GLY A 78 7.01 -21.64 14.25
N VAL A 79 6.08 -21.06 13.52
CA VAL A 79 5.83 -21.35 12.10
C VAL A 79 6.52 -20.29 11.25
N ASP A 80 7.00 -20.66 10.08
CA ASP A 80 7.54 -19.72 9.10
C ASP A 80 6.47 -18.68 8.71
N PRO A 81 6.74 -17.38 8.83
CA PRO A 81 5.71 -16.35 8.72
C PRO A 81 4.99 -16.33 7.38
N SER A 82 5.72 -16.47 6.27
CA SER A 82 5.11 -16.46 4.94
C SER A 82 4.30 -17.73 4.67
N THR A 83 4.75 -18.88 5.14
CA THR A 83 4.01 -20.14 5.06
C THR A 83 2.73 -20.10 5.89
N ASP A 84 2.80 -19.52 7.09
CA ASP A 84 1.63 -19.41 7.97
C ASP A 84 0.59 -18.44 7.40
N ALA A 85 1.02 -17.27 6.93
CA ALA A 85 0.15 -16.29 6.30
C ALA A 85 -0.56 -16.85 5.05
N ASP A 86 0.18 -17.54 4.18
CA ASP A 86 -0.37 -18.18 2.97
C ASP A 86 -1.41 -19.25 3.33
N SER A 87 -1.14 -20.08 4.34
CA SER A 87 -2.09 -21.08 4.83
C SER A 87 -3.39 -20.50 5.37
N GLN A 88 -3.35 -19.24 5.83
CA GLN A 88 -4.50 -18.48 6.34
C GLN A 88 -5.08 -17.53 5.28
N GLY A 89 -4.63 -17.62 4.02
CA GLY A 89 -5.19 -16.90 2.88
C GLY A 89 -4.66 -15.49 2.68
N ILE A 90 -3.51 -15.13 3.25
CA ILE A 90 -2.79 -13.88 2.97
C ILE A 90 -1.52 -14.16 2.17
N ASN A 91 -1.32 -13.42 1.09
CA ASN A 91 -0.08 -13.41 0.32
C ASN A 91 0.45 -11.99 0.10
N ALA A 92 1.66 -11.88 -0.49
CA ALA A 92 2.26 -10.59 -0.79
C ALA A 92 1.69 -10.02 -2.10
N GLU A 93 1.14 -8.83 -2.02
CA GLU A 93 0.70 -8.01 -3.13
C GLU A 93 1.84 -7.12 -3.61
N HIS A 94 2.07 -7.12 -4.92
CA HIS A 94 2.90 -6.13 -5.59
C HIS A 94 2.01 -4.95 -6.04
N THR A 95 2.04 -3.84 -5.32
CA THR A 95 1.30 -2.61 -5.69
C THR A 95 1.59 -2.21 -7.14
N TYR A 96 2.86 -2.30 -7.56
CA TYR A 96 3.25 -2.28 -8.96
C TYR A 96 3.38 -3.73 -9.45
N PRO A 97 2.47 -4.23 -10.31
CA PRO A 97 2.38 -5.65 -10.62
C PRO A 97 3.65 -6.24 -11.25
N GLN A 98 3.93 -7.50 -10.95
CA GLN A 98 5.07 -8.21 -11.56
C GLN A 98 5.05 -8.12 -13.09
N SER A 99 3.90 -8.37 -13.72
CA SER A 99 3.74 -8.28 -15.17
C SER A 99 3.93 -6.87 -15.76
N MET A 100 4.05 -5.86 -14.90
CA MET A 100 4.26 -4.45 -15.29
C MET A 100 5.66 -3.94 -14.94
N GLY A 101 6.58 -4.84 -14.55
CA GLY A 101 7.99 -4.54 -14.31
C GLY A 101 8.59 -4.96 -12.98
N ALA A 102 7.78 -5.56 -12.09
CA ALA A 102 8.27 -6.02 -10.78
C ALA A 102 8.55 -7.54 -10.72
N ASP A 103 8.83 -8.19 -11.85
CA ASP A 103 9.00 -9.64 -11.93
C ASP A 103 10.42 -10.14 -11.61
N ASN A 104 11.41 -9.25 -11.64
CA ASN A 104 12.81 -9.56 -11.38
C ASN A 104 13.35 -8.84 -10.15
N GLU A 105 14.42 -9.39 -9.55
CA GLU A 105 15.14 -8.69 -8.50
C GLU A 105 15.92 -7.47 -9.04
N PRO A 106 16.06 -6.38 -8.28
CA PRO A 106 15.61 -6.18 -6.91
C PRO A 106 14.11 -5.81 -6.76
N MET A 107 13.42 -5.48 -7.85
CA MET A 107 12.05 -4.99 -7.85
C MET A 107 11.06 -5.94 -7.19
N LYS A 108 11.25 -7.26 -7.40
CA LYS A 108 10.36 -8.29 -6.88
C LYS A 108 10.31 -8.36 -5.36
N SER A 109 11.44 -8.11 -4.72
CA SER A 109 11.60 -8.25 -3.26
C SER A 109 11.68 -6.91 -2.52
N ASP A 110 11.50 -5.79 -3.22
CA ASP A 110 11.50 -4.47 -2.60
C ASP A 110 10.21 -4.25 -1.80
N MET A 111 10.34 -4.29 -0.47
CA MET A 111 9.21 -4.21 0.45
C MET A 111 8.47 -2.87 0.46
N HIS A 112 9.04 -1.79 -0.12
CA HIS A 112 8.36 -0.49 -0.19
C HIS A 112 7.09 -0.50 -1.07
N HIS A 113 6.92 -1.52 -1.90
CA HIS A 113 5.70 -1.69 -2.69
C HIS A 113 5.02 -3.05 -2.51
N LEU A 114 5.40 -3.79 -1.46
CA LEU A 114 4.77 -5.06 -1.07
C LEU A 114 3.84 -4.85 0.12
N TYR A 115 2.68 -5.49 0.09
CA TYR A 115 1.71 -5.44 1.19
C TYR A 115 1.06 -6.81 1.43
N PRO A 116 0.65 -7.13 2.68
CA PRO A 116 -0.15 -8.31 2.95
C PRO A 116 -1.57 -8.13 2.40
N VAL A 117 -2.02 -9.02 1.55
CA VAL A 117 -3.34 -8.99 0.93
C VAL A 117 -3.97 -10.36 0.93
N ARG A 118 -5.30 -10.42 1.14
CA ARG A 118 -6.07 -11.64 0.98
C ARG A 118 -5.88 -12.20 -0.44
N ALA A 119 -5.45 -13.44 -0.55
CA ALA A 119 -5.05 -14.07 -1.81
C ALA A 119 -6.14 -14.02 -2.89
N ALA A 120 -7.43 -14.16 -2.50
CA ALA A 120 -8.55 -14.05 -3.41
C ALA A 120 -8.68 -12.64 -4.02
N VAL A 121 -8.45 -11.59 -3.22
CA VAL A 121 -8.52 -10.20 -3.67
C VAL A 121 -7.31 -9.84 -4.54
N ASN A 122 -6.11 -10.30 -4.16
CA ASN A 122 -4.91 -10.17 -4.98
C ASN A 122 -5.12 -10.81 -6.36
N SER A 123 -5.63 -12.04 -6.40
CA SER A 123 -5.95 -12.72 -7.65
C SER A 123 -7.02 -11.99 -8.47
N SER A 124 -8.02 -11.41 -7.81
CA SER A 124 -9.07 -10.62 -8.48
C SER A 124 -8.52 -9.32 -9.04
N ARG A 125 -7.71 -8.58 -8.26
CA ARG A 125 -7.05 -7.37 -8.75
C ARG A 125 -6.14 -7.67 -9.95
N ASN A 126 -5.35 -8.75 -9.86
CA ASN A 126 -4.40 -9.12 -10.92
C ASN A 126 -3.46 -7.92 -11.24
N ASN A 127 -3.48 -7.42 -12.47
CA ASN A 127 -2.71 -6.24 -12.88
C ASN A 127 -3.61 -5.03 -13.23
N ALA A 128 -4.82 -4.97 -12.69
CA ALA A 128 -5.70 -3.83 -12.86
C ALA A 128 -5.05 -2.55 -12.32
N PRO A 129 -5.03 -1.45 -13.09
CA PRO A 129 -4.60 -0.16 -12.58
C PRO A 129 -5.58 0.38 -11.53
N TYR A 130 -5.09 1.26 -10.69
CA TYR A 130 -5.92 1.92 -9.70
C TYR A 130 -6.72 3.08 -10.28
N TYR A 131 -7.99 3.16 -9.88
CA TYR A 131 -8.91 4.21 -10.31
C TYR A 131 -9.89 4.57 -9.20
N ASP A 132 -10.43 5.80 -9.24
CA ASP A 132 -11.69 6.10 -8.55
C ASP A 132 -12.82 5.46 -9.37
N ILE A 133 -13.52 4.48 -8.82
CA ILE A 133 -14.62 3.77 -9.47
C ILE A 133 -15.95 4.39 -9.01
N ASP A 134 -16.88 4.63 -9.95
CA ASP A 134 -18.25 5.02 -9.60
C ASP A 134 -18.97 3.80 -9.00
N ASP A 135 -19.51 3.92 -7.79
CA ASP A 135 -20.21 2.84 -7.06
C ASP A 135 -21.20 2.06 -7.93
N ASN A 136 -21.88 2.76 -8.86
CA ASN A 136 -22.83 2.14 -9.77
C ASN A 136 -22.18 1.31 -10.89
N LYS A 137 -20.86 1.34 -11.00
CA LYS A 137 -20.07 0.57 -11.96
C LYS A 137 -19.25 -0.51 -11.31
N THR A 138 -19.22 -0.56 -10.01
CA THR A 138 -18.50 -1.57 -9.25
C THR A 138 -19.20 -2.91 -9.37
N ASP A 139 -18.49 -3.89 -9.94
CA ASP A 139 -18.99 -5.25 -10.09
C ASP A 139 -18.81 -6.09 -8.84
N VAL A 140 -17.72 -5.84 -8.10
CA VAL A 140 -17.35 -6.60 -6.90
C VAL A 140 -16.82 -5.68 -5.81
N TRP A 141 -17.39 -5.84 -4.61
CA TRP A 141 -17.00 -5.18 -3.37
C TRP A 141 -16.33 -6.20 -2.44
N PHE A 142 -15.13 -5.92 -1.97
CA PHE A 142 -14.38 -6.81 -1.08
C PHE A 142 -14.28 -6.23 0.33
N HIS A 143 -14.64 -7.03 1.34
CA HIS A 143 -14.52 -6.63 2.73
C HIS A 143 -14.24 -7.84 3.62
N LEU A 144 -13.34 -7.72 4.56
CA LEU A 144 -12.91 -8.81 5.44
C LEU A 144 -12.62 -10.10 4.64
N ASP A 145 -13.35 -11.16 4.90
CA ASP A 145 -13.19 -12.49 4.28
C ASP A 145 -14.23 -12.79 3.19
N TYR A 146 -15.07 -11.84 2.83
CA TYR A 146 -16.13 -12.01 1.83
C TYR A 146 -16.08 -10.97 0.70
N ASP A 147 -16.88 -11.19 -0.31
CA ASP A 147 -17.17 -10.29 -1.41
C ASP A 147 -18.67 -10.26 -1.74
N GLN A 148 -19.14 -9.16 -2.35
CA GLN A 148 -20.53 -8.97 -2.76
C GLN A 148 -20.60 -8.12 -4.03
N SER A 149 -21.72 -8.24 -4.76
CA SER A 149 -22.00 -7.45 -5.97
C SER A 149 -22.94 -6.25 -5.75
N ASN A 150 -23.61 -6.20 -4.60
CA ASN A 150 -24.46 -5.07 -4.27
C ASN A 150 -23.65 -3.97 -3.58
N ILE A 151 -24.00 -2.71 -3.86
CA ILE A 151 -23.41 -1.56 -3.19
C ILE A 151 -23.60 -1.71 -1.67
N PRO A 152 -22.55 -1.61 -0.85
CA PRO A 152 -22.68 -1.64 0.61
C PRO A 152 -23.52 -0.48 1.11
N THR A 153 -24.36 -0.74 2.11
CA THR A 153 -25.22 0.28 2.72
C THR A 153 -24.61 0.93 3.96
N GLU A 154 -23.53 0.34 4.47
CA GLU A 154 -22.81 0.81 5.66
C GLU A 154 -21.31 0.63 5.46
N ASN A 155 -20.48 1.51 6.03
CA ASN A 155 -19.00 1.45 6.02
C ASN A 155 -18.40 1.26 4.63
N ILE A 156 -18.99 1.88 3.60
CA ILE A 156 -18.56 1.74 2.21
C ILE A 156 -17.05 2.03 2.03
N ASP A 157 -16.52 3.01 2.75
CA ASP A 157 -15.11 3.40 2.74
C ASP A 157 -14.15 2.28 3.20
N SER A 158 -14.67 1.22 3.82
CA SER A 158 -13.90 0.06 4.28
C SER A 158 -13.85 -1.07 3.25
N TYR A 159 -14.46 -0.89 2.08
CA TYR A 159 -14.43 -1.87 1.00
C TYR A 159 -13.40 -1.49 -0.06
N SER A 160 -12.79 -2.50 -0.67
CA SER A 160 -12.14 -2.35 -1.97
C SER A 160 -13.09 -2.73 -3.08
N GLU A 161 -12.88 -2.16 -4.25
CA GLU A 161 -13.79 -2.25 -5.38
C GLU A 161 -13.11 -2.75 -6.64
N LYS A 162 -13.85 -3.45 -7.48
CA LYS A 162 -13.42 -3.82 -8.82
C LYS A 162 -14.51 -3.57 -9.85
N GLU A 163 -14.11 -2.92 -10.96
CA GLU A 163 -14.86 -2.80 -12.19
C GLU A 163 -14.21 -3.71 -13.26
N ASN A 164 -14.98 -4.65 -13.82
CA ASN A 164 -14.48 -5.66 -14.79
C ASN A 164 -14.59 -5.19 -16.25
N ASP A 165 -14.46 -3.90 -16.50
CA ASP A 165 -14.41 -3.35 -17.84
C ASP A 165 -13.06 -3.67 -18.53
N THR A 166 -12.86 -3.13 -19.72
CA THR A 166 -11.59 -3.25 -20.43
C THR A 166 -10.98 -1.86 -20.62
N PRO A 167 -9.88 -1.52 -19.91
CA PRO A 167 -9.20 -2.35 -18.92
C PRO A 167 -9.97 -2.46 -17.60
N ASP A 168 -9.78 -3.57 -16.88
CA ASP A 168 -10.21 -3.71 -15.49
C ASP A 168 -9.69 -2.55 -14.64
N LYS A 169 -10.43 -2.20 -13.58
CA LYS A 169 -10.01 -1.18 -12.61
C LYS A 169 -10.14 -1.72 -11.20
N PHE A 170 -9.29 -1.23 -10.32
CA PHE A 170 -9.32 -1.58 -8.91
C PHE A 170 -9.22 -0.31 -8.05
N GLU A 171 -10.02 -0.24 -7.02
CA GLU A 171 -10.00 0.81 -6.02
C GLU A 171 -9.81 0.17 -4.64
N PRO A 172 -8.74 0.50 -3.91
CA PRO A 172 -8.57 0.03 -2.55
C PRO A 172 -9.49 0.81 -1.61
N ARG A 173 -9.72 0.27 -0.41
CA ARG A 173 -10.42 1.00 0.66
C ARG A 173 -9.77 2.38 0.89
N GLU A 174 -10.59 3.32 1.40
CA GLU A 174 -10.21 4.74 1.49
C GLU A 174 -8.90 4.98 2.27
N ASP A 175 -8.69 4.25 3.35
CA ASP A 175 -7.51 4.37 4.24
C ASP A 175 -6.22 3.72 3.69
N HIS A 176 -6.25 3.21 2.45
CA HIS A 176 -5.08 2.66 1.77
C HIS A 176 -4.78 3.36 0.43
N LYS A 177 -5.60 4.31 0.03
CA LYS A 177 -5.43 5.01 -1.26
C LYS A 177 -4.10 5.76 -1.36
N GLY A 178 -3.75 6.50 -0.32
CA GLY A 178 -2.48 7.23 -0.26
C GLY A 178 -1.27 6.31 -0.26
N ASN A 179 -1.32 5.23 0.52
CA ASN A 179 -0.26 4.23 0.60
C ASN A 179 -0.02 3.59 -0.76
N ALA A 180 -1.09 3.17 -1.46
CA ALA A 180 -0.99 2.65 -2.82
C ALA A 180 -0.41 3.67 -3.80
N ALA A 181 -0.83 4.93 -3.70
CA ALA A 181 -0.34 6.02 -4.54
C ALA A 181 1.16 6.26 -4.34
N ARG A 182 1.63 6.36 -3.10
CA ARG A 182 3.05 6.57 -2.77
C ARG A 182 3.91 5.38 -3.20
N SER A 183 3.42 4.15 -3.03
CA SER A 183 4.09 2.94 -3.50
C SER A 183 4.24 2.89 -5.02
N VAL A 184 3.20 3.28 -5.77
CA VAL A 184 3.26 3.36 -7.25
C VAL A 184 4.26 4.43 -7.70
N PHE A 185 4.25 5.62 -7.06
CA PHE A 185 5.22 6.67 -7.37
C PHE A 185 6.65 6.26 -7.00
N TYR A 186 6.83 5.63 -5.83
CA TYR A 186 8.12 5.10 -5.41
C TYR A 186 8.67 4.11 -6.44
N PHE A 187 7.90 3.08 -6.80
CA PHE A 187 8.35 2.08 -7.75
C PHE A 187 8.73 2.70 -9.09
N TYR A 188 7.86 3.56 -9.62
CA TYR A 188 8.12 4.22 -10.90
C TYR A 188 9.35 5.15 -10.83
N ALA A 189 9.60 5.82 -9.72
CA ALA A 189 10.79 6.65 -9.54
C ALA A 189 12.07 5.80 -9.47
N MET A 190 12.07 4.73 -8.66
CA MET A 190 13.27 3.92 -8.39
C MET A 190 13.64 2.98 -9.54
N TYR A 191 12.67 2.56 -10.34
CA TYR A 191 12.82 1.48 -11.34
C TYR A 191 12.30 1.85 -12.73
N GLN A 192 12.54 3.08 -13.19
CA GLN A 192 12.03 3.60 -14.47
C GLN A 192 12.33 2.71 -15.67
N ASP A 193 13.50 2.09 -15.71
CA ASP A 193 13.92 1.22 -16.83
C ASP A 193 13.11 -0.09 -16.90
N SER A 194 12.52 -0.51 -15.79
CA SER A 194 11.73 -1.74 -15.68
C SER A 194 10.23 -1.47 -15.63
N ALA A 195 9.84 -0.32 -15.06
CA ALA A 195 8.44 0.04 -14.85
C ALA A 195 7.71 0.31 -16.17
N SER A 196 6.55 -0.32 -16.36
CA SER A 196 5.69 -0.04 -17.51
C SER A 196 5.19 1.41 -17.50
N TYR A 197 5.68 2.22 -18.42
CA TYR A 197 5.24 3.61 -18.60
C TYR A 197 3.73 3.73 -18.87
N ILE A 198 3.19 2.79 -19.66
CA ILE A 198 1.75 2.78 -20.00
C ILE A 198 0.93 2.55 -18.73
N PHE A 199 1.27 1.55 -17.93
CA PHE A 199 0.60 1.24 -16.68
C PHE A 199 0.64 2.42 -15.70
N PHE A 200 1.81 3.06 -15.55
CA PHE A 200 1.94 4.26 -14.73
C PHE A 200 1.05 5.41 -15.24
N THR A 201 1.07 5.67 -16.54
CA THR A 201 0.36 6.79 -17.15
C THR A 201 -1.16 6.68 -17.01
N LEU A 202 -1.70 5.45 -17.06
CA LEU A 202 -3.13 5.20 -16.87
C LEU A 202 -3.65 5.70 -15.52
N GLN A 203 -2.87 5.57 -14.46
CA GLN A 203 -3.33 5.79 -13.09
C GLN A 203 -2.71 7.01 -12.39
N LYS A 204 -1.66 7.62 -12.93
CA LYS A 204 -0.89 8.69 -12.26
C LYS A 204 -1.72 9.86 -11.75
N ASN A 205 -2.81 10.22 -12.44
CA ASN A 205 -3.67 11.34 -12.04
C ASN A 205 -4.55 10.96 -10.83
N THR A 206 -5.05 9.74 -10.79
CA THR A 206 -5.77 9.16 -9.65
C THR A 206 -4.83 9.07 -8.45
N MET A 207 -3.63 8.48 -8.65
CA MET A 207 -2.59 8.39 -7.61
C MET A 207 -2.22 9.76 -7.03
N LYS A 208 -2.11 10.78 -7.89
CA LYS A 208 -1.82 12.14 -7.43
C LYS A 208 -2.91 12.72 -6.52
N LYS A 209 -4.19 12.45 -6.82
CA LYS A 209 -5.29 12.88 -5.95
C LYS A 209 -5.24 12.15 -4.60
N TRP A 210 -5.10 10.84 -4.63
CA TRP A 210 -5.07 9.98 -3.44
C TRP A 210 -3.94 10.35 -2.49
N HIS A 211 -2.75 10.65 -3.01
CA HIS A 211 -1.62 11.12 -2.21
C HIS A 211 -1.94 12.35 -1.34
N TYR A 212 -2.83 13.24 -1.79
CA TYR A 212 -3.23 14.43 -1.03
C TYR A 212 -4.47 14.25 -0.16
N VAL A 213 -5.31 13.29 -0.47
CA VAL A 213 -6.55 13.00 0.27
C VAL A 213 -6.24 12.08 1.47
N ASP A 214 -5.48 11.03 1.23
CA ASP A 214 -5.01 10.09 2.24
C ASP A 214 -3.53 10.39 2.55
N ILE A 215 -3.31 11.21 3.58
CA ILE A 215 -1.97 11.66 3.99
C ILE A 215 -1.24 10.55 4.73
N VAL A 216 0.11 10.63 4.76
CA VAL A 216 0.96 9.68 5.52
C VAL A 216 0.51 9.63 6.98
N ASP A 217 0.13 8.45 7.42
CA ASP A 217 -0.18 8.16 8.82
C ASP A 217 1.05 7.59 9.57
N MET A 218 0.87 7.29 10.86
CA MET A 218 1.96 6.74 11.68
C MET A 218 2.37 5.34 11.26
N SER A 219 1.42 4.51 10.83
CA SER A 219 1.71 3.14 10.41
C SER A 219 2.58 3.13 9.15
N GLU A 220 2.25 3.99 8.19
CA GLU A 220 3.06 4.14 6.97
C GLU A 220 4.43 4.77 7.27
N TYR A 221 4.48 5.74 8.19
CA TYR A 221 5.73 6.34 8.63
C TYR A 221 6.65 5.28 9.26
N ASP A 222 6.15 4.52 10.23
CA ASP A 222 6.93 3.48 10.92
C ASP A 222 7.38 2.36 9.96
N ARG A 223 6.60 2.09 8.93
CA ARG A 223 6.91 1.12 7.87
C ARG A 223 8.11 1.54 7.01
N SER A 224 8.43 2.81 6.95
CA SER A 224 9.48 3.38 6.10
C SER A 224 10.83 3.53 6.80
N PHE A 225 10.92 3.18 8.08
CA PHE A 225 12.11 3.22 8.92
C PHE A 225 12.44 1.86 9.52
#